data_6a43ffd4ea512a90d74d4bdc6b7459d1
#
_entry.id   6a43ffd4ea512a90d74d4bdc6b7459d1
#
_cell.length_a   1.000
_cell.length_b   1.000
_cell.length_c   1.000
_cell.angle_alpha   90.00
_cell.angle_beta   90.00
_cell.angle_gamma   90.00
#
_symmetry.space_group_name_H-M   'P 1'
#
loop_
_entity.id
_entity.type
_entity.pdbx_description
1 polymer ?
#
loop_
_entity_poly.entity_id
_entity_poly.type
_entity_poly.pdbx_seq_one_letter_code
_entity_poly.pdbx_strand_id
1 'polypeptide(L)'
;MPIEVFLAVLLAAGLHAGWNALVKINTEPIIAIGLIMACTGIVAFVIMPFVALPSAQMWPWLLFTLVLHFGYKVCLVKAYAQGDFGQVYPIARGSGPVWVLLFSVMVLGAELSQSQILSVLLITSGVAALSRFKRGRPLGAGFYYALVTGLWIASYTTVDGYVVRQIGGLHSFVVWLFLLDGVITSIWAYRYNPQVFISSLTRYWFVAVGGGAMSMAAFWICLWAMTQVPVAMVAALRETSVLFGALLSTYIFKEQLSHLRWFAVGLICAG
;
A
#
# COMPACT_ATOMS: atom_id res chain seq x y z
N MET A 1 15.04 0.18 -16.31
CA MET A 1 14.70 1.16 -15.27
C MET A 1 15.98 1.81 -14.78
N PRO A 2 16.04 3.14 -14.61
CA PRO A 2 17.19 3.82 -14.01
C PRO A 2 17.49 3.28 -12.62
N ILE A 3 18.77 3.18 -12.24
CA ILE A 3 19.17 2.57 -10.96
C ILE A 3 18.67 3.36 -9.74
N GLU A 4 18.63 4.69 -9.86
CA GLU A 4 18.13 5.57 -8.81
C GLU A 4 16.63 5.34 -8.52
N VAL A 5 15.84 5.11 -9.58
CA VAL A 5 14.40 4.80 -9.44
C VAL A 5 14.22 3.42 -8.81
N PHE A 6 15.02 2.43 -9.23
CA PHE A 6 15.00 1.09 -8.66
C PHE A 6 15.29 1.11 -7.16
N LEU A 7 16.39 1.76 -6.77
CA LEU A 7 16.79 1.86 -5.35
C LEU A 7 15.77 2.64 -4.52
N ALA A 8 15.21 3.72 -5.07
CA ALA A 8 14.17 4.50 -4.39
C ALA A 8 12.90 3.67 -4.14
N VAL A 9 12.44 2.88 -5.12
CA VAL A 9 11.26 2.02 -4.94
C VAL A 9 11.54 0.87 -3.96
N LEU A 10 12.76 0.31 -3.95
CA LEU A 10 13.16 -0.67 -2.92
C LEU A 10 13.16 -0.05 -1.52
N LEU A 11 13.67 1.18 -1.37
CA LEU A 11 13.56 1.92 -0.11
C LEU A 11 12.10 2.11 0.30
N ALA A 12 11.25 2.55 -0.64
CA ALA A 12 9.82 2.69 -0.41
C ALA A 12 9.16 1.36 0.01
N ALA A 13 9.57 0.23 -0.59
CA ALA A 13 9.10 -1.10 -0.22
C ALA A 13 9.52 -1.47 1.22
N GLY A 14 10.74 -1.15 1.63
CA GLY A 14 11.21 -1.32 3.00
C GLY A 14 10.44 -0.47 4.00
N LEU A 15 10.25 0.82 3.71
CA LEU A 15 9.44 1.73 4.53
C LEU A 15 7.98 1.24 4.63
N HIS A 16 7.44 0.72 3.52
CA HIS A 16 6.10 0.15 3.48
C HIS A 16 5.97 -1.09 4.37
N ALA A 17 6.95 -1.98 4.37
CA ALA A 17 7.01 -3.11 5.29
C ALA A 17 7.12 -2.65 6.76
N GLY A 18 7.92 -1.62 7.01
CA GLY A 18 8.13 -1.05 8.35
C GLY A 18 6.84 -0.52 8.98
N TRP A 19 6.09 0.35 8.29
CA TRP A 19 4.85 0.87 8.87
C TRP A 19 3.78 -0.21 9.03
N ASN A 20 3.70 -1.20 8.11
CA ASN A 20 2.80 -2.34 8.26
C ASN A 20 3.16 -3.20 9.48
N ALA A 21 4.45 -3.36 9.79
CA ALA A 21 4.88 -4.04 11.02
C ALA A 21 4.41 -3.28 12.27
N LEU A 22 4.46 -1.94 12.26
CA LEU A 22 3.98 -1.11 13.37
C LEU A 22 2.47 -1.25 13.59
N VAL A 23 1.66 -1.40 12.53
CA VAL A 23 0.19 -1.63 12.65
C VAL A 23 -0.12 -2.89 13.48
N LYS A 24 0.78 -3.89 13.47
CA LYS A 24 0.60 -5.14 14.23
C LYS A 24 0.88 -5.01 15.73
N ILE A 25 1.48 -3.90 16.18
CA ILE A 25 1.91 -3.74 17.56
C ILE A 25 0.72 -3.28 18.41
N ASN A 26 -0.05 -4.24 18.96
CA ASN A 26 -0.94 -4.09 20.12
C ASN A 26 -2.18 -3.18 20.00
N THR A 27 -2.70 -2.86 18.81
CA THR A 27 -3.97 -2.18 18.68
C THR A 27 -4.89 -2.85 17.66
N GLU A 28 -6.18 -2.52 17.69
CA GLU A 28 -7.09 -2.89 16.62
C GLU A 28 -6.66 -2.24 15.30
N PRO A 29 -6.70 -2.96 14.15
CA PRO A 29 -6.21 -2.45 12.87
C PRO A 29 -6.81 -1.10 12.46
N ILE A 30 -8.10 -0.88 12.73
CA ILE A 30 -8.78 0.38 12.44
C ILE A 30 -8.22 1.55 13.26
N ILE A 31 -7.90 1.30 14.54
CA ILE A 31 -7.31 2.32 15.43
C ILE A 31 -5.87 2.62 14.97
N ALA A 32 -5.06 1.59 14.70
CA ALA A 32 -3.68 1.78 14.23
C ALA A 32 -3.63 2.57 12.90
N ILE A 33 -4.47 2.22 11.92
CA ILE A 33 -4.58 2.95 10.65
C ILE A 33 -5.02 4.41 10.91
N GLY A 34 -6.01 4.62 11.80
CA GLY A 34 -6.46 5.95 12.17
C GLY A 34 -5.37 6.82 12.79
N LEU A 35 -4.55 6.26 13.69
CA LEU A 35 -3.40 6.98 14.30
C LEU A 35 -2.33 7.36 13.27
N ILE A 36 -1.98 6.44 12.38
CA ILE A 36 -1.03 6.68 11.30
C ILE A 36 -1.55 7.79 10.38
N MET A 37 -2.81 7.70 9.97
CA MET A 37 -3.42 8.70 9.08
C MET A 37 -3.63 10.04 9.77
N ALA A 38 -3.90 10.09 11.07
CA ALA A 38 -3.93 11.34 11.84
C ALA A 38 -2.57 12.05 11.79
N CYS A 39 -1.48 11.30 11.99
CA CYS A 39 -0.13 11.86 11.93
C CYS A 39 0.21 12.35 10.52
N THR A 40 -0.07 11.56 9.47
CA THR A 40 0.17 11.99 8.08
C THR A 40 -0.65 13.22 7.72
N GLY A 41 -1.92 13.32 8.20
CA GLY A 41 -2.77 14.49 8.01
C GLY A 41 -2.20 15.74 8.68
N ILE A 42 -1.67 15.62 9.91
CA ILE A 42 -1.00 16.72 10.61
C ILE A 42 0.26 17.17 9.87
N VAL A 43 1.10 16.22 9.45
CA VAL A 43 2.31 16.53 8.66
C VAL A 43 1.94 17.21 7.35
N ALA A 44 0.93 16.69 6.64
CA ALA A 44 0.43 17.29 5.41
C ALA A 44 -0.12 18.71 5.63
N PHE A 45 -0.83 18.95 6.74
CA PHE A 45 -1.32 20.26 7.11
C PHE A 45 -0.17 21.28 7.32
N VAL A 46 0.91 20.86 7.98
CA VAL A 46 2.12 21.70 8.18
C VAL A 46 2.84 21.97 6.86
N ILE A 47 2.86 21.02 5.93
CA ILE A 47 3.54 21.17 4.63
C ILE A 47 2.66 21.93 3.62
N MET A 48 1.34 21.90 3.76
CA MET A 48 0.38 22.49 2.81
C MET A 48 0.69 23.92 2.39
N PRO A 49 1.11 24.85 3.28
CA PRO A 49 1.44 26.22 2.88
C PRO A 49 2.65 26.36 1.95
N PHE A 50 3.50 25.33 1.87
CA PHE A 50 4.72 25.30 1.06
C PHE A 50 4.54 24.62 -0.29
N VAL A 51 3.35 24.12 -0.60
CA VAL A 51 3.04 23.52 -1.89
C VAL A 51 1.94 24.30 -2.61
N ALA A 52 1.96 24.26 -3.94
CA ALA A 52 0.91 24.89 -4.74
C ALA A 52 -0.47 24.25 -4.44
N LEU A 53 -1.51 25.04 -4.53
CA LEU A 53 -2.89 24.52 -4.51
C LEU A 53 -3.11 23.56 -5.68
N PRO A 54 -3.92 22.49 -5.50
CA PRO A 54 -4.32 21.64 -6.60
C PRO A 54 -4.99 22.45 -7.72
N SER A 55 -4.62 22.18 -8.96
CA SER A 55 -5.28 22.80 -10.10
C SER A 55 -6.76 22.39 -10.15
N ALA A 56 -7.59 23.20 -10.78
CA ALA A 56 -9.02 22.87 -10.99
C ALA A 56 -9.19 21.49 -11.66
N GLN A 57 -8.28 21.13 -12.55
CA GLN A 57 -8.26 19.82 -13.23
C GLN A 57 -7.90 18.67 -12.29
N MET A 58 -7.11 18.91 -11.23
CA MET A 58 -6.66 17.89 -10.28
C MET A 58 -7.75 17.52 -9.26
N TRP A 59 -8.62 18.47 -8.86
CA TRP A 59 -9.61 18.26 -7.80
C TRP A 59 -10.55 17.06 -8.02
N PRO A 60 -11.14 16.85 -9.22
CA PRO A 60 -12.02 15.70 -9.45
C PRO A 60 -11.30 14.37 -9.23
N TRP A 61 -10.04 14.27 -9.68
CA TRP A 61 -9.24 13.08 -9.51
C TRP A 61 -8.83 12.84 -8.06
N LEU A 62 -8.49 13.92 -7.36
CA LEU A 62 -8.13 13.87 -5.94
C LEU A 62 -9.30 13.38 -5.08
N LEU A 63 -10.51 13.88 -5.35
CA LEU A 63 -11.72 13.39 -4.67
C LEU A 63 -12.05 11.95 -5.05
N PHE A 64 -11.87 11.58 -6.30
CA PHE A 64 -12.11 10.21 -6.77
C PHE A 64 -11.13 9.22 -6.12
N THR A 65 -9.82 9.51 -6.14
CA THR A 65 -8.84 8.64 -5.50
C THR A 65 -9.03 8.54 -4.00
N LEU A 66 -9.50 9.59 -3.34
CA LEU A 66 -9.83 9.57 -1.91
C LEU A 66 -10.92 8.53 -1.59
N VAL A 67 -11.94 8.39 -2.44
CA VAL A 67 -12.95 7.33 -2.33
C VAL A 67 -12.30 5.95 -2.50
N LEU A 68 -11.38 5.81 -3.47
CA LEU A 68 -10.68 4.55 -3.72
C LEU A 68 -9.80 4.15 -2.52
N HIS A 69 -9.05 5.10 -1.95
CA HIS A 69 -8.22 4.88 -0.76
C HIS A 69 -9.06 4.52 0.47
N PHE A 70 -10.21 5.14 0.63
CA PHE A 70 -11.12 4.81 1.73
C PHE A 70 -11.73 3.41 1.54
N GLY A 71 -12.23 3.09 0.34
CA GLY A 71 -12.76 1.76 -0.01
C GLY A 71 -11.74 0.64 0.23
N TYR A 72 -10.49 0.88 -0.15
CA TYR A 72 -9.36 0.00 0.15
C TYR A 72 -9.27 -0.32 1.64
N LYS A 73 -9.25 0.71 2.52
CA LYS A 73 -9.12 0.54 3.98
C LYS A 73 -10.29 -0.24 4.58
N VAL A 74 -11.51 0.07 4.14
CA VAL A 74 -12.72 -0.65 4.59
C VAL A 74 -12.65 -2.13 4.22
N CYS A 75 -12.28 -2.45 2.97
CA CYS A 75 -12.15 -3.84 2.52
C CYS A 75 -11.01 -4.56 3.24
N LEU A 76 -9.87 -3.89 3.46
CA LEU A 76 -8.73 -4.45 4.18
C LEU A 76 -9.09 -4.82 5.63
N VAL A 77 -9.77 -3.93 6.35
CA VAL A 77 -10.23 -4.20 7.73
C VAL A 77 -11.17 -5.40 7.75
N LYS A 78 -12.14 -5.48 6.82
CA LYS A 78 -13.05 -6.63 6.69
C LYS A 78 -12.32 -7.93 6.33
N ALA A 79 -11.31 -7.85 5.47
CA ALA A 79 -10.50 -8.99 5.10
C ALA A 79 -9.76 -9.57 6.31
N TYR A 80 -9.18 -8.70 7.15
CA TYR A 80 -8.48 -9.11 8.38
C TYR A 80 -9.41 -9.61 9.47
N ALA A 81 -10.62 -9.09 9.55
CA ALA A 81 -11.62 -9.57 10.50
C ALA A 81 -12.18 -10.96 10.16
N GLN A 82 -12.15 -11.37 8.87
CA GLN A 82 -12.81 -12.57 8.38
C GLN A 82 -11.84 -13.63 7.84
N GLY A 83 -10.52 -13.41 7.93
CA GLY A 83 -9.53 -14.36 7.43
C GLY A 83 -8.20 -14.30 8.18
N ASP A 84 -7.45 -15.42 8.12
CA ASP A 84 -6.11 -15.49 8.69
C ASP A 84 -5.19 -14.46 7.99
N PHE A 85 -4.51 -13.61 8.75
CA PHE A 85 -3.62 -12.58 8.22
C PHE A 85 -2.57 -13.14 7.25
N GLY A 86 -1.96 -14.29 7.57
CA GLY A 86 -0.96 -14.95 6.72
C GLY A 86 -1.49 -15.44 5.38
N GLN A 87 -2.83 -15.48 5.18
CA GLN A 87 -3.47 -15.81 3.92
C GLN A 87 -3.98 -14.55 3.21
N VAL A 88 -4.72 -13.72 3.95
CA VAL A 88 -5.41 -12.53 3.43
C VAL A 88 -4.42 -11.47 2.93
N TYR A 89 -3.36 -11.19 3.70
CA TYR A 89 -2.39 -10.16 3.34
C TYR A 89 -1.67 -10.45 2.01
N PRO A 90 -1.08 -11.66 1.79
CA PRO A 90 -0.45 -11.97 0.50
C PRO A 90 -1.43 -11.95 -0.68
N ILE A 91 -2.70 -12.34 -0.48
CA ILE A 91 -3.71 -12.30 -1.54
C ILE A 91 -4.04 -10.86 -1.92
N ALA A 92 -4.32 -10.02 -0.92
CA ALA A 92 -4.63 -8.60 -1.14
C ALA A 92 -3.47 -7.88 -1.85
N ARG A 93 -2.23 -8.18 -1.46
CA ARG A 93 -1.04 -7.56 -2.04
C ARG A 93 -0.70 -8.18 -3.40
N GLY A 94 -0.67 -9.51 -3.49
CA GLY A 94 -0.25 -10.21 -4.72
C GLY A 94 -1.21 -10.08 -5.89
N SER A 95 -2.51 -9.83 -5.65
CA SER A 95 -3.46 -9.57 -6.74
C SER A 95 -3.36 -8.15 -7.31
N GLY A 96 -2.87 -7.18 -6.52
CA GLY A 96 -2.77 -5.78 -6.93
C GLY A 96 -1.99 -5.56 -8.24
N PRO A 97 -0.73 -6.02 -8.37
CA PRO A 97 0.08 -5.80 -9.55
C PRO A 97 -0.51 -6.35 -10.85
N VAL A 98 -1.24 -7.47 -10.79
CA VAL A 98 -1.93 -8.03 -11.97
C VAL A 98 -3.04 -7.07 -12.44
N TRP A 99 -3.83 -6.56 -11.51
CA TRP A 99 -4.85 -5.56 -11.83
C TRP A 99 -4.23 -4.26 -12.34
N VAL A 100 -3.11 -3.80 -11.74
CA VAL A 100 -2.38 -2.61 -12.22
C VAL A 100 -1.85 -2.84 -13.63
N LEU A 101 -1.30 -4.02 -13.92
CA LEU A 101 -0.84 -4.39 -15.26
C LEU A 101 -1.98 -4.28 -16.28
N LEU A 102 -3.13 -4.89 -15.99
CA LEU A 102 -4.31 -4.83 -16.84
C LEU A 102 -4.80 -3.40 -17.04
N PHE A 103 -4.91 -2.60 -15.97
CA PHE A 103 -5.35 -1.20 -16.06
C PHE A 103 -4.34 -0.32 -16.78
N SER A 104 -3.03 -0.56 -16.59
CA SER A 104 -1.98 0.18 -17.32
C SER A 104 -2.10 -0.01 -18.82
N VAL A 105 -2.37 -1.22 -19.28
CA VAL A 105 -2.54 -1.50 -20.71
C VAL A 105 -3.90 -1.00 -21.22
N MET A 106 -5.00 -1.35 -20.52
CA MET A 106 -6.36 -1.11 -21.04
C MET A 106 -6.83 0.34 -20.87
N VAL A 107 -6.39 1.02 -19.80
CA VAL A 107 -6.86 2.37 -19.44
C VAL A 107 -5.81 3.43 -19.76
N LEU A 108 -4.54 3.16 -19.45
CA LEU A 108 -3.46 4.12 -19.67
C LEU A 108 -2.79 3.98 -21.04
N GLY A 109 -3.14 2.94 -21.83
CA GLY A 109 -2.53 2.68 -23.12
C GLY A 109 -1.02 2.39 -23.04
N ALA A 110 -0.55 1.85 -21.91
CA ALA A 110 0.87 1.62 -21.69
C ALA A 110 1.37 0.48 -22.59
N GLU A 111 2.43 0.76 -23.36
CA GLU A 111 3.15 -0.26 -24.11
C GLU A 111 4.20 -0.91 -23.19
N LEU A 112 3.99 -2.18 -22.87
CA LEU A 112 4.89 -2.95 -22.02
C LEU A 112 5.57 -4.03 -22.83
N SER A 113 6.88 -4.17 -22.65
CA SER A 113 7.66 -5.24 -23.27
C SER A 113 7.31 -6.60 -22.63
N GLN A 114 7.56 -7.69 -23.34
CA GLN A 114 7.35 -9.04 -22.81
C GLN A 114 8.12 -9.30 -21.52
N SER A 115 9.35 -8.77 -21.41
CA SER A 115 10.15 -8.86 -20.18
C SER A 115 9.50 -8.15 -19.00
N GLN A 116 8.90 -6.97 -19.21
CA GLN A 116 8.19 -6.23 -18.16
C GLN A 116 6.93 -6.98 -17.69
N ILE A 117 6.18 -7.57 -18.62
CA ILE A 117 5.01 -8.41 -18.29
C ILE A 117 5.45 -9.64 -17.48
N LEU A 118 6.51 -10.32 -17.94
CA LEU A 118 7.05 -11.50 -17.26
C LEU A 118 7.53 -11.14 -15.83
N SER A 119 8.23 -10.01 -15.65
CA SER A 119 8.67 -9.52 -14.34
C SER A 119 7.50 -9.34 -13.39
N VAL A 120 6.43 -8.66 -13.82
CA VAL A 120 5.22 -8.47 -13.00
C VAL A 120 4.60 -9.81 -12.61
N LEU A 121 4.51 -10.76 -13.55
CA LEU A 121 3.93 -12.08 -13.30
C LEU A 121 4.80 -12.91 -12.34
N LEU A 122 6.13 -12.86 -12.46
CA LEU A 122 7.06 -13.54 -11.55
C LEU A 122 6.94 -13.00 -10.12
N ILE A 123 7.00 -11.68 -9.94
CA ILE A 123 6.84 -11.05 -8.62
C ILE A 123 5.49 -11.43 -8.01
N THR A 124 4.40 -11.31 -8.78
CA THR A 124 3.06 -11.64 -8.31
C THR A 124 2.92 -13.11 -7.92
N SER A 125 3.48 -14.02 -8.73
CA SER A 125 3.48 -15.45 -8.44
C SER A 125 4.25 -15.77 -7.17
N GLY A 126 5.39 -15.10 -6.94
CA GLY A 126 6.17 -15.22 -5.71
C GLY A 126 5.39 -14.74 -4.50
N VAL A 127 4.70 -13.59 -4.58
CA VAL A 127 3.86 -13.07 -3.48
C VAL A 127 2.68 -14.02 -3.23
N ALA A 128 2.04 -14.54 -4.26
CA ALA A 128 0.96 -15.51 -4.14
C ALA A 128 1.43 -16.84 -3.50
N ALA A 129 2.64 -17.31 -3.81
CA ALA A 129 3.22 -18.50 -3.21
C ALA A 129 3.48 -18.36 -1.69
N LEU A 130 3.59 -17.13 -1.18
CA LEU A 130 3.67 -16.85 0.25
C LEU A 130 2.33 -17.03 0.97
N SER A 131 1.20 -16.99 0.24
CA SER A 131 -0.12 -17.23 0.82
C SER A 131 -0.28 -18.69 1.21
N ARG A 132 -0.49 -18.95 2.51
CA ARG A 132 -0.69 -20.31 3.01
C ARG A 132 -2.15 -20.73 2.81
N PHE A 133 -2.43 -21.46 1.74
CA PHE A 133 -3.71 -22.15 1.62
C PHE A 133 -3.74 -23.36 2.55
N LYS A 134 -4.59 -23.33 3.57
CA LYS A 134 -4.87 -24.51 4.37
C LYS A 134 -5.70 -25.48 3.51
N ARG A 135 -5.09 -26.61 3.11
CA ARG A 135 -5.79 -27.68 2.35
C ARG A 135 -7.09 -28.08 3.07
N GLY A 136 -8.19 -28.17 2.31
CA GLY A 136 -9.47 -28.68 2.81
C GLY A 136 -10.38 -27.64 3.48
N ARG A 137 -10.02 -26.36 3.57
CA ARG A 137 -10.93 -25.31 4.02
C ARG A 137 -11.51 -24.54 2.82
N PRO A 138 -12.84 -24.30 2.77
CA PRO A 138 -13.42 -23.48 1.72
C PRO A 138 -12.87 -22.06 1.80
N LEU A 139 -12.81 -21.38 0.64
CA LEU A 139 -12.44 -19.98 0.56
C LEU A 139 -13.50 -19.15 1.30
N GLY A 140 -13.15 -18.61 2.46
CA GLY A 140 -14.06 -17.82 3.28
C GLY A 140 -14.21 -16.37 2.77
N ALA A 141 -15.10 -15.61 3.39
CA ALA A 141 -15.35 -14.21 3.03
C ALA A 141 -14.08 -13.34 3.09
N GLY A 142 -13.13 -13.65 3.98
CA GLY A 142 -11.82 -12.98 4.05
C GLY A 142 -11.02 -13.06 2.75
N PHE A 143 -11.10 -14.16 2.00
CA PHE A 143 -10.47 -14.30 0.70
C PHE A 143 -11.06 -13.34 -0.34
N TYR A 144 -12.39 -13.26 -0.42
CA TYR A 144 -13.06 -12.35 -1.36
C TYR A 144 -12.79 -10.90 -1.03
N TYR A 145 -12.82 -10.52 0.26
CA TYR A 145 -12.43 -9.17 0.68
C TYR A 145 -10.97 -8.86 0.35
N ALA A 146 -10.06 -9.85 0.43
CA ALA A 146 -8.67 -9.67 0.05
C ALA A 146 -8.51 -9.40 -1.46
N LEU A 147 -9.22 -10.15 -2.33
CA LEU A 147 -9.22 -9.90 -3.78
C LEU A 147 -9.78 -8.51 -4.11
N VAL A 148 -10.90 -8.14 -3.48
CA VAL A 148 -11.49 -6.80 -3.66
C VAL A 148 -10.55 -5.71 -3.15
N THR A 149 -9.82 -5.96 -2.06
CA THR A 149 -8.76 -5.06 -1.59
C THR A 149 -7.67 -4.86 -2.65
N GLY A 150 -7.23 -5.94 -3.31
CA GLY A 150 -6.26 -5.85 -4.43
C GLY A 150 -6.79 -5.04 -5.61
N LEU A 151 -8.08 -5.16 -5.93
CA LEU A 151 -8.72 -4.35 -6.97
C LEU A 151 -8.75 -2.85 -6.60
N TRP A 152 -9.08 -2.51 -5.35
CA TRP A 152 -9.00 -1.14 -4.84
C TRP A 152 -7.58 -0.59 -4.88
N ILE A 153 -6.58 -1.42 -4.50
CA ILE A 153 -5.16 -1.05 -4.59
C ILE A 153 -4.79 -0.70 -6.03
N ALA A 154 -5.17 -1.53 -6.97
CA ALA A 154 -4.87 -1.29 -8.38
C ALA A 154 -5.57 -0.03 -8.90
N SER A 155 -6.83 0.16 -8.53
CA SER A 155 -7.61 1.31 -8.97
C SER A 155 -6.97 2.63 -8.50
N TYR A 156 -6.72 2.80 -7.21
CA TYR A 156 -6.07 4.04 -6.74
C TYR A 156 -4.64 4.18 -7.30
N THR A 157 -3.87 3.10 -7.37
CA THR A 157 -2.49 3.15 -7.91
C THR A 157 -2.47 3.63 -9.36
N THR A 158 -3.43 3.16 -10.18
CA THR A 158 -3.55 3.57 -11.59
C THR A 158 -4.01 5.01 -11.70
N VAL A 159 -5.00 5.44 -10.92
CA VAL A 159 -5.50 6.81 -10.90
C VAL A 159 -4.42 7.78 -10.42
N ASP A 160 -3.75 7.46 -9.31
CA ASP A 160 -2.69 8.30 -8.74
C ASP A 160 -1.52 8.43 -9.73
N GLY A 161 -1.11 7.30 -10.36
CA GLY A 161 -0.11 7.29 -11.41
C GLY A 161 -0.51 8.13 -12.63
N TYR A 162 -1.77 8.06 -13.07
CA TYR A 162 -2.30 8.90 -14.13
C TYR A 162 -2.20 10.38 -13.77
N VAL A 163 -2.66 10.78 -12.59
CA VAL A 163 -2.65 12.18 -12.14
C VAL A 163 -1.24 12.75 -12.14
N VAL A 164 -0.27 12.06 -11.51
CA VAL A 164 1.09 12.60 -11.41
C VAL A 164 1.83 12.63 -12.75
N ARG A 165 1.44 11.79 -13.71
CA ARG A 165 2.04 11.75 -15.06
C ARG A 165 1.41 12.75 -16.03
N GLN A 166 0.08 12.89 -16.02
CA GLN A 166 -0.66 13.63 -17.05
C GLN A 166 -1.06 15.02 -16.58
N ILE A 167 -1.40 15.18 -15.31
CA ILE A 167 -1.82 16.46 -14.74
C ILE A 167 -0.63 17.17 -14.09
N GLY A 168 0.32 16.38 -13.53
CA GLY A 168 1.48 16.91 -12.84
C GLY A 168 1.17 17.28 -11.37
N GLY A 169 1.99 18.16 -10.79
CA GLY A 169 1.76 18.66 -9.43
C GLY A 169 1.92 17.58 -8.34
N LEU A 170 2.91 16.69 -8.47
CA LEU A 170 3.17 15.58 -7.54
C LEU A 170 3.08 16.00 -6.07
N HIS A 171 3.79 17.05 -5.68
CA HIS A 171 3.85 17.48 -4.28
C HIS A 171 2.49 17.97 -3.76
N SER A 172 1.80 18.76 -4.59
CA SER A 172 0.43 19.22 -4.29
C SER A 172 -0.52 18.03 -4.13
N PHE A 173 -0.51 17.09 -5.08
CA PHE A 173 -1.35 15.90 -5.04
C PHE A 173 -1.14 15.08 -3.77
N VAL A 174 0.12 14.76 -3.43
CA VAL A 174 0.46 13.96 -2.23
C VAL A 174 0.02 14.65 -0.95
N VAL A 175 0.36 15.94 -0.80
CA VAL A 175 0.04 16.68 0.44
C VAL A 175 -1.46 16.80 0.63
N TRP A 176 -2.21 17.17 -0.40
CA TRP A 176 -3.66 17.30 -0.29
C TRP A 176 -4.37 15.96 -0.11
N LEU A 177 -3.87 14.90 -0.75
CA LEU A 177 -4.41 13.56 -0.54
C LEU A 177 -4.23 13.13 0.92
N PHE A 178 -3.02 13.24 1.49
CA PHE A 178 -2.78 12.87 2.88
C PHE A 178 -3.51 13.76 3.88
N LEU A 179 -3.69 15.04 3.58
CA LEU A 179 -4.48 15.93 4.42
C LEU A 179 -5.95 15.45 4.51
N LEU A 180 -6.59 15.26 3.37
CA LEU A 180 -7.99 14.87 3.31
C LEU A 180 -8.22 13.44 3.81
N ASP A 181 -7.37 12.51 3.38
CA ASP A 181 -7.42 11.11 3.80
C ASP A 181 -7.12 10.95 5.30
N GLY A 182 -6.19 11.75 5.82
CA GLY A 182 -5.89 11.85 7.22
C GLY A 182 -7.10 12.25 8.06
N VAL A 183 -7.82 13.29 7.65
CA VAL A 183 -9.05 13.74 8.32
C VAL A 183 -10.13 12.66 8.27
N ILE A 184 -10.44 12.13 7.08
CA ILE A 184 -11.52 11.15 6.91
C ILE A 184 -11.25 9.86 7.69
N THR A 185 -10.03 9.33 7.57
CA THR A 185 -9.67 8.06 8.22
C THR A 185 -9.59 8.22 9.74
N SER A 186 -9.11 9.35 10.25
CA SER A 186 -9.09 9.64 11.68
C SER A 186 -10.49 9.77 12.27
N ILE A 187 -11.41 10.45 11.56
CA ILE A 187 -12.81 10.55 11.97
C ILE A 187 -13.46 9.17 11.98
N TRP A 188 -13.18 8.32 10.99
CA TRP A 188 -13.71 6.96 10.96
C TRP A 188 -13.21 6.11 12.13
N ALA A 189 -11.92 6.15 12.44
CA ALA A 189 -11.35 5.43 13.58
C ALA A 189 -11.86 5.98 14.94
N TYR A 190 -11.97 7.30 15.07
CA TYR A 190 -12.55 7.94 16.26
C TYR A 190 -14.02 7.52 16.47
N ARG A 191 -14.83 7.51 15.40
CA ARG A 191 -16.24 7.09 15.50
C ARG A 191 -16.43 5.61 15.78
N TYR A 192 -15.44 4.78 15.40
CA TYR A 192 -15.47 3.36 15.72
C TYR A 192 -15.34 3.11 17.23
N ASN A 193 -14.37 3.73 17.89
CA ASN A 193 -14.19 3.68 19.34
C ASN A 193 -13.44 4.92 19.85
N PRO A 194 -14.17 5.98 20.28
CA PRO A 194 -13.56 7.24 20.70
C PRO A 194 -12.59 7.10 21.88
N GLN A 195 -12.96 6.28 22.87
CA GLN A 195 -12.16 6.11 24.08
C GLN A 195 -10.83 5.42 23.78
N VAL A 196 -10.87 4.32 22.99
CA VAL A 196 -9.69 3.60 22.59
C VAL A 196 -8.81 4.47 21.67
N PHE A 197 -9.42 5.21 20.73
CA PHE A 197 -8.66 6.10 19.82
C PHE A 197 -7.89 7.17 20.60
N ILE A 198 -8.57 7.90 21.51
CA ILE A 198 -7.93 8.96 22.31
C ILE A 198 -6.83 8.38 23.22
N SER A 199 -7.12 7.30 23.95
CA SER A 199 -6.10 6.69 24.82
C SER A 199 -4.90 6.13 24.05
N SER A 200 -5.12 5.72 22.80
CA SER A 200 -4.06 5.21 21.91
C SER A 200 -3.16 6.33 21.37
N LEU A 201 -3.61 7.57 21.26
CA LEU A 201 -2.79 8.71 20.81
C LEU A 201 -1.54 8.90 21.68
N THR A 202 -1.69 8.78 22.99
CA THR A 202 -0.56 8.91 23.93
C THR A 202 0.21 7.60 24.07
N ARG A 203 -0.46 6.47 24.15
CA ARG A 203 0.16 5.16 24.38
C ARG A 203 0.97 4.67 23.18
N TYR A 204 0.49 4.91 21.95
CA TYR A 204 1.09 4.42 20.71
C TYR A 204 1.55 5.57 19.78
N TRP A 205 1.96 6.70 20.35
CA TRP A 205 2.45 7.85 19.58
C TRP A 205 3.56 7.48 18.59
N PHE A 206 4.44 6.54 18.94
CA PHE A 206 5.52 6.06 18.09
C PHE A 206 4.99 5.29 16.85
N VAL A 207 3.83 4.61 16.96
CA VAL A 207 3.15 3.99 15.80
C VAL A 207 2.61 5.07 14.87
N ALA A 208 1.99 6.11 15.44
CA ALA A 208 1.48 7.23 14.65
C ALA A 208 2.60 7.96 13.90
N VAL A 209 3.66 8.37 14.62
CA VAL A 209 4.76 9.16 14.05
C VAL A 209 5.63 8.31 13.13
N GLY A 210 6.12 7.16 13.60
CA GLY A 210 6.97 6.28 12.81
C GLY A 210 6.23 5.68 11.62
N GLY A 211 5.03 5.18 11.84
CA GLY A 211 4.18 4.64 10.79
C GLY A 211 3.74 5.71 9.78
N GLY A 212 3.37 6.89 10.26
CA GLY A 212 3.01 8.04 9.42
C GLY A 212 4.15 8.50 8.53
N ALA A 213 5.34 8.72 9.10
CA ALA A 213 6.52 9.13 8.35
C ALA A 213 6.90 8.09 7.27
N MET A 214 6.96 6.80 7.65
CA MET A 214 7.27 5.73 6.70
C MET A 214 6.20 5.58 5.62
N SER A 215 4.92 5.67 5.98
CA SER A 215 3.80 5.56 5.02
C SER A 215 3.82 6.70 4.00
N MET A 216 3.95 7.95 4.47
CA MET A 216 3.99 9.13 3.62
C MET A 216 5.22 9.12 2.70
N ALA A 217 6.40 8.83 3.24
CA ALA A 217 7.63 8.76 2.45
C ALA A 217 7.56 7.65 1.39
N ALA A 218 7.10 6.44 1.75
CA ALA A 218 6.96 5.33 0.82
C ALA A 218 5.99 5.66 -0.33
N PHE A 219 4.87 6.29 -0.02
CA PHE A 219 3.88 6.67 -1.04
C PHE A 219 4.43 7.77 -1.96
N TRP A 220 5.07 8.80 -1.39
CA TRP A 220 5.64 9.91 -2.16
C TRP A 220 6.72 9.43 -3.14
N ILE A 221 7.64 8.57 -2.65
CA ILE A 221 8.68 7.97 -3.48
C ILE A 221 8.06 7.14 -4.61
N CYS A 222 7.04 6.33 -4.33
CA CYS A 222 6.36 5.53 -5.36
C CYS A 222 5.71 6.41 -6.43
N LEU A 223 5.02 7.49 -6.05
CA LEU A 223 4.41 8.40 -7.02
C LEU A 223 5.47 9.16 -7.85
N TRP A 224 6.56 9.57 -7.21
CA TRP A 224 7.69 10.14 -7.93
C TRP A 224 8.25 9.14 -8.95
N ALA A 225 8.48 7.88 -8.55
CA ALA A 225 8.95 6.84 -9.46
C ALA A 225 7.99 6.60 -10.63
N MET A 226 6.68 6.71 -10.41
CA MET A 226 5.67 6.58 -11.47
C MET A 226 5.72 7.72 -12.48
N THR A 227 6.33 8.87 -12.17
CA THR A 227 6.60 9.90 -13.19
C THR A 227 7.76 9.55 -14.12
N GLN A 228 8.65 8.63 -13.71
CA GLN A 228 9.86 8.27 -14.43
C GLN A 228 9.72 6.97 -15.24
N VAL A 229 8.95 6.00 -14.74
CA VAL A 229 8.80 4.66 -15.33
C VAL A 229 7.31 4.22 -15.32
N PRO A 230 6.93 3.18 -16.10
CA PRO A 230 5.54 2.71 -16.14
C PRO A 230 4.98 2.36 -14.75
N VAL A 231 3.73 2.72 -14.50
CA VAL A 231 3.04 2.51 -13.21
C VAL A 231 3.06 1.03 -12.78
N ALA A 232 2.87 0.11 -13.74
CA ALA A 232 2.89 -1.33 -13.48
C ALA A 232 4.25 -1.82 -12.93
N MET A 233 5.36 -1.24 -13.42
CA MET A 233 6.71 -1.60 -12.96
C MET A 233 6.95 -1.15 -11.51
N VAL A 234 6.53 0.07 -11.17
CA VAL A 234 6.62 0.57 -9.79
C VAL A 234 5.74 -0.25 -8.86
N ALA A 235 4.51 -0.55 -9.29
CA ALA A 235 3.57 -1.36 -8.52
C ALA A 235 4.13 -2.76 -8.24
N ALA A 236 4.69 -3.44 -9.24
CA ALA A 236 5.30 -4.76 -9.08
C ALA A 236 6.50 -4.72 -8.14
N LEU A 237 7.45 -3.79 -8.38
CA LEU A 237 8.64 -3.67 -7.53
C LEU A 237 8.30 -3.33 -6.08
N ARG A 238 7.25 -2.53 -5.83
CA ARG A 238 6.75 -2.24 -4.48
C ARG A 238 6.30 -3.50 -3.73
N GLU A 239 5.89 -4.55 -4.43
CA GLU A 239 5.50 -5.81 -3.77
C GLU A 239 6.68 -6.54 -3.13
N THR A 240 7.92 -6.19 -3.44
CA THR A 240 9.09 -6.65 -2.67
C THR A 240 9.01 -6.26 -1.19
N SER A 241 8.11 -5.33 -0.82
CA SER A 241 7.77 -5.05 0.59
C SER A 241 7.38 -6.30 1.38
N VAL A 242 6.82 -7.31 0.72
CA VAL A 242 6.48 -8.60 1.35
C VAL A 242 7.73 -9.37 1.77
N LEU A 243 8.84 -9.24 1.00
CA LEU A 243 10.13 -9.82 1.37
C LEU A 243 10.71 -9.14 2.62
N PHE A 244 10.70 -7.78 2.63
CA PHE A 244 11.10 -7.02 3.81
C PHE A 244 10.24 -7.38 5.03
N GLY A 245 8.92 -7.53 4.84
CA GLY A 245 8.00 -7.98 5.88
C GLY A 245 8.34 -9.39 6.40
N ALA A 246 8.68 -10.33 5.51
CA ALA A 246 9.10 -11.68 5.89
C ALA A 246 10.43 -11.68 6.65
N LEU A 247 11.40 -10.87 6.21
CA LEU A 247 12.68 -10.70 6.89
C LEU A 247 12.49 -10.08 8.29
N LEU A 248 11.69 -9.02 8.41
CA LEU A 248 11.34 -8.42 9.69
C LEU A 248 10.64 -9.42 10.62
N SER A 249 9.71 -10.22 10.09
CA SER A 249 9.02 -11.26 10.85
C SER A 249 10.00 -12.31 11.38
N THR A 250 10.94 -12.75 10.55
CA THR A 250 11.97 -13.71 10.94
C THR A 250 12.91 -13.15 12.01
N TYR A 251 13.33 -11.88 11.85
CA TYR A 251 14.28 -11.25 12.77
C TYR A 251 13.62 -10.89 14.12
N ILE A 252 12.41 -10.29 14.07
CA ILE A 252 11.69 -9.82 15.26
C ILE A 252 11.00 -10.97 15.99
N PHE A 253 10.30 -11.85 15.25
CA PHE A 253 9.49 -12.94 15.83
C PHE A 253 10.21 -14.29 15.81
N LYS A 254 11.46 -14.37 15.32
CA LYS A 254 12.28 -15.58 15.23
C LYS A 254 11.58 -16.74 14.51
N GLU A 255 10.71 -16.43 13.54
CA GLU A 255 10.03 -17.43 12.72
C GLU A 255 11.00 -18.05 11.71
N GLN A 256 11.08 -19.37 11.62
CA GLN A 256 11.87 -20.04 10.60
C GLN A 256 11.21 -19.92 9.22
N LEU A 257 11.99 -19.57 8.20
CA LEU A 257 11.52 -19.54 6.82
C LEU A 257 11.40 -20.97 6.28
N SER A 258 10.18 -21.36 5.86
CA SER A 258 9.94 -22.64 5.20
C SER A 258 10.52 -22.65 3.78
N HIS A 259 10.75 -23.87 3.21
CA HIS A 259 11.23 -24.01 1.82
C HIS A 259 10.33 -23.27 0.80
N LEU A 260 9.01 -23.24 1.02
CA LEU A 260 8.08 -22.49 0.18
C LEU A 260 8.34 -20.98 0.23
N ARG A 261 8.69 -20.43 1.40
CA ARG A 261 9.06 -19.02 1.54
C ARG A 261 10.35 -18.70 0.80
N TRP A 262 11.36 -19.57 0.82
CA TRP A 262 12.58 -19.42 0.03
C TRP A 262 12.32 -19.47 -1.48
N PHE A 263 11.46 -20.39 -1.94
CA PHE A 263 11.04 -20.44 -3.34
C PHE A 263 10.33 -19.15 -3.77
N ALA A 264 9.41 -18.64 -2.95
CA ALA A 264 8.70 -17.39 -3.20
C ALA A 264 9.66 -16.18 -3.27
N VAL A 265 10.64 -16.12 -2.36
CA VAL A 265 11.73 -15.12 -2.39
C VAL A 265 12.47 -15.19 -3.73
N GLY A 266 12.83 -16.40 -4.18
CA GLY A 266 13.50 -16.62 -5.47
C GLY A 266 12.69 -16.08 -6.66
N LEU A 267 11.37 -16.34 -6.70
CA LEU A 267 10.50 -15.82 -7.76
C LEU A 267 10.42 -14.29 -7.75
N ILE A 268 10.33 -13.67 -6.58
CA ILE A 268 10.27 -12.21 -6.46
C ILE A 268 11.59 -11.57 -6.88
N CYS A 269 12.74 -12.18 -6.52
CA CYS A 269 14.04 -11.68 -6.91
C CYS A 269 14.35 -11.89 -8.41
N ALA A 270 13.74 -12.90 -9.04
CA ALA A 270 13.91 -13.16 -10.47
C ALA A 270 13.08 -12.21 -11.35
N GLY A 271 11.97 -11.69 -10.87
CA GLY A 271 11.11 -10.74 -11.57
C GLY A 271 11.59 -9.30 -11.43
#